data_83ec92bd74fc16d59bc0f218a9788aa1
#
_entry.id   83ec92bd74fc16d59bc0f218a9788aa1
#
_cell.length_a   1.000
_cell.length_b   1.000
_cell.length_c   1.000
_cell.angle_alpha   90.00
_cell.angle_beta   90.00
_cell.angle_gamma   90.00
#
_symmetry.space_group_name_H-M   'P 1'
#
loop_
_entity.id
_entity.type
_entity.pdbx_description
1 polymer ?
#
loop_
_entity_poly.entity_id
_entity_poly.type
_entity_poly.pdbx_seq_one_letter_code
_entity_poly.pdbx_strand_id
1 'polypeptide(L)'
;MKNDLDQKAHKKCIQIAKKNNHKKFLNILKNSNPVKYVNRDNKLSLRLFIMKTIIGQQISVSAAKAIWHKAYPIVRKKNINVDEIKNLGLSKMKQEYILSINKYFLKKNIRKSYLQNCDITKLENLFLPIKGIGPWTLNIIRIFYIKDSDVWLPEDLGIQKSFNRFFSDFDMIEVSNLYKPYRSYLCLYLWRALENKS
;
A
#
# COMPACT_ATOMS: atom_id res chain seq x y z
N MET A 1 -13.90 -16.01 -8.75
CA MET A 1 -14.39 -14.69 -8.26
C MET A 1 -13.33 -13.61 -8.13
N LYS A 2 -12.08 -13.84 -7.66
CA LYS A 2 -11.06 -12.75 -7.53
C LYS A 2 -10.48 -12.26 -8.87
N ASN A 3 -10.37 -13.10 -9.88
CA ASN A 3 -9.93 -12.69 -11.23
C ASN A 3 -10.91 -11.75 -11.94
N ASP A 4 -12.17 -11.75 -11.51
CA ASP A 4 -13.23 -10.96 -12.14
C ASP A 4 -13.13 -9.47 -11.78
N LEU A 5 -12.85 -9.13 -10.50
CA LEU A 5 -12.74 -7.73 -10.07
C LEU A 5 -11.53 -7.03 -10.71
N ASP A 6 -10.37 -7.71 -10.79
CA ASP A 6 -9.16 -7.15 -11.41
C ASP A 6 -9.40 -6.88 -12.90
N GLN A 7 -10.05 -7.79 -13.62
CA GLN A 7 -10.42 -7.61 -15.02
C GLN A 7 -11.48 -6.52 -15.21
N LYS A 8 -12.50 -6.49 -14.35
CA LYS A 8 -13.54 -5.46 -14.37
C LYS A 8 -12.95 -4.05 -14.15
N ALA A 9 -12.08 -3.92 -13.13
CA ALA A 9 -11.38 -2.68 -12.85
C ALA A 9 -10.49 -2.24 -14.02
N HIS A 10 -9.75 -3.18 -14.63
CA HIS A 10 -8.92 -2.91 -15.80
C HIS A 10 -9.74 -2.37 -16.97
N LYS A 11 -10.82 -3.08 -17.35
CA LYS A 11 -11.73 -2.63 -18.42
C LYS A 11 -12.29 -1.24 -18.13
N LYS A 12 -12.68 -0.99 -16.87
CA LYS A 12 -13.23 0.30 -16.47
C LYS A 12 -12.18 1.42 -16.53
N CYS A 13 -10.94 1.16 -16.08
CA CYS A 13 -9.84 2.12 -16.23
C CYS A 13 -9.58 2.48 -17.70
N ILE A 14 -9.61 1.51 -18.62
CA ILE A 14 -9.49 1.75 -20.07
C ILE A 14 -10.62 2.62 -20.57
N GLN A 15 -11.88 2.33 -20.21
CA GLN A 15 -13.04 3.12 -20.61
C GLN A 15 -12.94 4.58 -20.14
N ILE A 16 -12.55 4.80 -18.88
CA ILE A 16 -12.37 6.14 -18.30
C ILE A 16 -11.25 6.89 -19.03
N ALA A 17 -10.09 6.24 -19.22
CA ALA A 17 -8.95 6.86 -19.91
C ALA A 17 -9.29 7.24 -21.35
N LYS A 18 -10.06 6.40 -22.06
CA LYS A 18 -10.53 6.70 -23.42
C LYS A 18 -11.50 7.88 -23.44
N LYS A 19 -12.51 7.87 -22.55
CA LYS A 19 -13.56 8.91 -22.48
C LYS A 19 -12.98 10.30 -22.16
N ASN A 20 -11.96 10.35 -21.30
CA ASN A 20 -11.37 11.60 -20.81
C ASN A 20 -10.05 11.97 -21.51
N ASN A 21 -9.75 11.33 -22.64
CA ASN A 21 -8.57 11.64 -23.46
C ASN A 21 -7.22 11.51 -22.73
N HIS A 22 -7.11 10.61 -21.76
CA HIS A 22 -5.87 10.31 -21.04
C HIS A 22 -4.93 9.44 -21.89
N LYS A 23 -4.48 9.95 -23.04
CA LYS A 23 -3.81 9.20 -24.13
C LYS A 23 -2.59 8.41 -23.64
N LYS A 24 -1.67 9.06 -22.90
CA LYS A 24 -0.44 8.41 -22.40
C LYS A 24 -0.76 7.25 -21.46
N PHE A 25 -1.71 7.44 -20.56
CA PHE A 25 -2.13 6.42 -19.60
C PHE A 25 -2.91 5.29 -20.25
N LEU A 26 -3.80 5.62 -21.22
CA LEU A 26 -4.54 4.64 -22.02
C LEU A 26 -3.60 3.68 -22.76
N ASN A 27 -2.51 4.21 -23.33
CA ASN A 27 -1.51 3.38 -24.03
C ASN A 27 -0.90 2.34 -23.08
N ILE A 28 -0.55 2.72 -21.85
CA ILE A 28 -0.03 1.78 -20.85
C ILE A 28 -1.07 0.72 -20.48
N LEU A 29 -2.32 1.14 -20.26
CA LEU A 29 -3.38 0.20 -19.91
C LEU A 29 -3.60 -0.84 -21.01
N LYS A 30 -3.64 -0.43 -22.29
CA LYS A 30 -3.83 -1.34 -23.44
C LYS A 30 -2.69 -2.33 -23.63
N ASN A 31 -1.45 -1.90 -23.36
CA ASN A 31 -0.25 -2.70 -23.55
C ASN A 31 0.18 -3.48 -22.27
N SER A 32 -0.69 -3.56 -21.30
CA SER A 32 -0.38 -4.25 -20.04
C SER A 32 -1.50 -5.18 -19.59
N ASN A 33 -1.12 -6.29 -18.99
CA ASN A 33 -2.08 -7.16 -18.32
C ASN A 33 -2.75 -6.44 -17.14
N PRO A 34 -3.97 -6.82 -16.76
CA PRO A 34 -4.60 -6.32 -15.54
C PRO A 34 -3.66 -6.39 -14.35
N VAL A 35 -3.59 -5.30 -13.58
CA VAL A 35 -2.88 -5.38 -12.30
C VAL A 35 -3.66 -6.31 -11.41
N LYS A 36 -2.96 -7.27 -10.82
CA LYS A 36 -3.55 -8.14 -9.83
C LYS A 36 -3.33 -7.51 -8.46
N TYR A 37 -4.33 -7.51 -7.62
CA TYR A 37 -4.13 -7.34 -6.18
C TYR A 37 -3.24 -8.47 -5.69
N VAL A 38 -1.95 -8.38 -6.01
CA VAL A 38 -1.00 -9.46 -5.76
C VAL A 38 -0.91 -9.69 -4.27
N ASN A 39 -1.22 -10.90 -3.91
CA ASN A 39 -1.11 -11.41 -2.56
C ASN A 39 0.36 -11.63 -2.12
N ARG A 40 1.25 -10.66 -2.35
CA ARG A 40 2.67 -10.80 -1.97
C ARG A 40 2.84 -11.11 -0.48
N ASP A 41 1.87 -10.70 0.35
CA ASP A 41 1.94 -10.83 1.80
C ASP A 41 0.69 -11.47 2.44
N ASN A 42 -0.10 -12.25 1.67
CA ASN A 42 -1.33 -12.87 2.17
C ASN A 42 -1.13 -13.82 3.36
N LYS A 43 0.11 -14.25 3.60
CA LYS A 43 0.47 -15.13 4.71
C LYS A 43 0.88 -14.38 5.97
N LEU A 44 1.09 -13.06 5.87
CA LEU A 44 1.47 -12.25 7.02
C LEU A 44 0.24 -11.89 7.86
N SER A 45 0.39 -11.96 9.18
CA SER A 45 -0.58 -11.33 10.08
C SER A 45 -0.57 -9.80 9.88
N LEU A 46 -1.65 -9.12 10.27
CA LEU A 46 -1.74 -7.66 10.18
C LEU A 46 -0.54 -6.97 10.85
N ARG A 47 -0.17 -7.43 12.03
CA ARG A 47 1.01 -6.93 12.77
C ARG A 47 2.28 -6.99 11.93
N LEU A 48 2.57 -8.15 11.35
CA LEU A 48 3.77 -8.35 10.52
C LEU A 48 3.71 -7.57 9.22
N PHE A 49 2.52 -7.46 8.61
CA PHE A 49 2.31 -6.64 7.42
C PHE A 49 2.66 -5.17 7.69
N ILE A 50 2.16 -4.60 8.80
CA ILE A 50 2.43 -3.22 9.18
C ILE A 50 3.93 -3.03 9.48
N MET A 51 4.56 -3.93 10.24
CA MET A 51 5.99 -3.86 10.53
C MET A 51 6.83 -3.88 9.23
N LYS A 52 6.49 -4.75 8.28
CA LYS A 52 7.13 -4.81 6.97
C LYS A 52 6.98 -3.48 6.21
N THR A 53 5.79 -2.89 6.24
CA THR A 53 5.51 -1.59 5.62
C THR A 53 6.40 -0.50 6.23
N ILE A 54 6.49 -0.41 7.56
CA ILE A 54 7.34 0.56 8.27
C ILE A 54 8.82 0.38 7.91
N ILE A 55 9.31 -0.86 7.87
CA ILE A 55 10.69 -1.16 7.48
C ILE A 55 10.99 -0.62 6.09
N GLY A 56 10.05 -0.78 5.15
CA GLY A 56 10.22 -0.38 3.76
C GLY A 56 10.08 1.13 3.47
N GLN A 57 9.64 1.95 4.43
CA GLN A 57 9.47 3.39 4.20
C GLN A 57 10.80 4.08 3.90
N GLN A 58 10.80 4.99 2.90
CA GLN A 58 11.92 5.88 2.56
C GLN A 58 13.26 5.18 2.24
N ILE A 59 13.21 3.94 1.78
CA ILE A 59 14.37 3.19 1.32
C ILE A 59 14.07 2.46 0.01
N SER A 60 15.11 2.02 -0.69
CA SER A 60 14.92 1.23 -1.92
C SER A 60 14.26 -0.12 -1.65
N VAL A 61 13.61 -0.67 -2.68
CA VAL A 61 12.96 -1.99 -2.61
C VAL A 61 13.96 -3.10 -2.24
N SER A 62 15.19 -3.01 -2.76
CA SER A 62 16.26 -3.97 -2.44
C SER A 62 16.70 -3.89 -0.99
N ALA A 63 16.92 -2.68 -0.47
CA ALA A 63 17.25 -2.45 0.94
C ALA A 63 16.11 -2.93 1.87
N ALA A 64 14.85 -2.60 1.53
CA ALA A 64 13.70 -3.06 2.28
C ALA A 64 13.61 -4.59 2.35
N LYS A 65 13.87 -5.29 1.24
CA LYS A 65 13.91 -6.76 1.21
C LYS A 65 15.02 -7.32 2.09
N ALA A 66 16.23 -6.77 1.99
CA ALA A 66 17.37 -7.23 2.78
C ALA A 66 17.13 -7.06 4.29
N ILE A 67 16.64 -5.89 4.71
CA ILE A 67 16.31 -5.63 6.12
C ILE A 67 15.16 -6.54 6.58
N TRP A 68 14.09 -6.69 5.77
CA TRP A 68 12.98 -7.57 6.12
C TRP A 68 13.41 -9.01 6.32
N HIS A 69 14.30 -9.53 5.48
CA HIS A 69 14.82 -10.89 5.61
C HIS A 69 15.52 -11.10 6.98
N LYS A 70 16.32 -10.14 7.42
CA LYS A 70 16.96 -10.15 8.74
C LYS A 70 15.97 -9.93 9.89
N ALA A 71 14.99 -9.06 9.69
CA ALA A 71 14.02 -8.68 10.73
C ALA A 71 12.96 -9.76 10.97
N TYR A 72 12.53 -10.47 9.93
CA TYR A 72 11.40 -11.39 10.01
C TYR A 72 11.50 -12.45 11.12
N PRO A 73 12.63 -13.19 11.30
CA PRO A 73 12.75 -14.17 12.38
C PRO A 73 12.64 -13.55 13.79
N ILE A 74 12.96 -12.26 13.92
CA ILE A 74 12.87 -11.52 15.18
C ILE A 74 11.44 -11.04 15.40
N VAL A 75 10.91 -10.27 14.45
CA VAL A 75 9.61 -9.61 14.62
C VAL A 75 8.41 -10.58 14.59
N ARG A 76 8.57 -11.80 14.09
CA ARG A 76 7.52 -12.83 14.16
C ARG A 76 7.28 -13.34 15.56
N LYS A 77 8.26 -13.22 16.49
CA LYS A 77 8.12 -13.58 17.89
C LYS A 77 7.07 -12.66 18.55
N LYS A 78 6.41 -13.14 19.60
CA LYS A 78 5.54 -12.30 20.44
C LYS A 78 6.36 -11.34 21.30
N ASN A 79 7.38 -11.86 21.97
CA ASN A 79 8.31 -11.08 22.77
C ASN A 79 9.51 -10.71 21.89
N ILE A 80 9.58 -9.45 21.50
CA ILE A 80 10.68 -8.92 20.70
C ILE A 80 11.72 -8.34 21.64
N ASN A 81 12.96 -8.83 21.54
CA ASN A 81 14.08 -8.25 22.26
C ASN A 81 14.51 -6.94 21.59
N VAL A 82 14.64 -5.88 22.37
CA VAL A 82 15.05 -4.56 21.91
C VAL A 82 16.44 -4.58 21.29
N ASP A 83 17.37 -5.35 21.87
CA ASP A 83 18.76 -5.43 21.38
C ASP A 83 18.84 -6.17 20.04
N GLU A 84 17.98 -7.17 19.79
CA GLU A 84 17.88 -7.80 18.47
C GLU A 84 17.45 -6.81 17.40
N ILE A 85 16.57 -5.84 17.73
CA ILE A 85 16.10 -4.82 16.77
C ILE A 85 17.19 -3.78 16.46
N LYS A 86 18.02 -3.41 17.43
CA LYS A 86 19.12 -2.43 17.24
C LYS A 86 20.08 -2.86 16.13
N ASN A 87 20.31 -4.15 15.99
CA ASN A 87 21.26 -4.72 15.02
C ASN A 87 20.69 -4.91 13.61
N LEU A 88 19.45 -4.47 13.35
CA LEU A 88 18.79 -4.63 12.04
C LEU A 88 19.12 -3.55 11.02
N GLY A 89 19.90 -2.52 11.37
CA GLY A 89 20.16 -1.39 10.49
C GLY A 89 18.96 -0.45 10.33
N LEU A 90 18.02 -0.46 11.28
CA LEU A 90 16.87 0.43 11.31
C LEU A 90 17.21 1.73 12.04
N SER A 91 16.64 2.86 11.58
CA SER A 91 16.71 4.10 12.35
C SER A 91 16.05 3.93 13.73
N LYS A 92 16.51 4.69 14.73
CA LYS A 92 15.93 4.67 16.09
C LYS A 92 14.42 4.83 16.07
N MET A 93 13.91 5.74 15.25
CA MET A 93 12.49 5.98 15.07
C MET A 93 11.73 4.74 14.56
N LYS A 94 12.26 4.04 13.55
CA LYS A 94 11.64 2.79 13.05
C LYS A 94 11.67 1.66 14.08
N GLN A 95 12.74 1.58 14.90
CA GLN A 95 12.81 0.62 16.00
C GLN A 95 11.69 0.86 17.01
N GLU A 96 11.47 2.12 17.41
CA GLU A 96 10.39 2.51 18.32
C GLU A 96 9.01 2.19 17.72
N TYR A 97 8.81 2.44 16.42
CA TYR A 97 7.55 2.10 15.74
C TYR A 97 7.27 0.61 15.77
N ILE A 98 8.26 -0.23 15.49
CA ILE A 98 8.12 -1.69 15.54
C ILE A 98 7.73 -2.15 16.94
N LEU A 99 8.36 -1.62 17.99
CA LEU A 99 8.02 -1.95 19.38
C LEU A 99 6.61 -1.49 19.75
N SER A 100 6.22 -0.28 19.36
CA SER A 100 4.86 0.25 19.58
C SER A 100 3.80 -0.62 18.90
N ILE A 101 4.00 -0.98 17.63
CA ILE A 101 3.12 -1.87 16.88
C ILE A 101 3.04 -3.24 17.56
N ASN A 102 4.18 -3.80 18.00
CA ASN A 102 4.17 -5.06 18.71
C ASN A 102 3.33 -4.99 19.98
N LYS A 103 3.58 -3.99 20.83
CA LYS A 103 2.84 -3.77 22.10
C LYS A 103 1.33 -3.64 21.86
N TYR A 104 0.93 -2.93 20.82
CA TYR A 104 -0.47 -2.76 20.48
C TYR A 104 -1.15 -4.07 20.09
N PHE A 105 -0.53 -4.84 19.19
CA PHE A 105 -1.11 -6.09 18.70
C PHE A 105 -0.99 -7.28 19.66
N LEU A 106 -0.13 -7.22 20.66
CA LEU A 106 -0.16 -8.19 21.76
C LEU A 106 -1.44 -8.09 22.59
N LYS A 107 -2.03 -6.89 22.68
CA LYS A 107 -3.24 -6.62 23.44
C LYS A 107 -4.52 -6.74 22.63
N LYS A 108 -4.43 -6.71 21.29
CA LYS A 108 -5.60 -6.67 20.37
C LYS A 108 -5.46 -7.70 19.27
N ASN A 109 -6.44 -8.59 19.18
CA ASN A 109 -6.56 -9.52 18.05
C ASN A 109 -7.60 -8.98 17.05
N ILE A 110 -7.11 -8.33 15.98
CA ILE A 110 -7.96 -7.71 14.97
C ILE A 110 -8.09 -8.65 13.78
N ARG A 111 -9.32 -9.14 13.54
CA ARG A 111 -9.62 -10.03 12.42
C ARG A 111 -9.73 -9.25 11.11
N LYS A 112 -9.27 -9.83 10.02
CA LYS A 112 -9.35 -9.21 8.69
C LYS A 112 -10.80 -8.93 8.26
N SER A 113 -11.72 -9.86 8.55
CA SER A 113 -13.15 -9.68 8.26
C SER A 113 -13.76 -8.46 8.96
N TYR A 114 -13.33 -8.18 10.20
CA TYR A 114 -13.74 -6.97 10.91
C TYR A 114 -13.28 -5.71 10.14
N LEU A 115 -12.02 -5.65 9.73
CA LEU A 115 -11.48 -4.49 9.01
C LEU A 115 -12.17 -4.26 7.66
N GLN A 116 -12.59 -5.31 6.97
CA GLN A 116 -13.28 -5.22 5.69
C GLN A 116 -14.69 -4.61 5.79
N ASN A 117 -15.27 -4.62 6.99
CA ASN A 117 -16.59 -4.04 7.28
C ASN A 117 -16.51 -2.68 8.01
N CYS A 118 -15.29 -2.17 8.27
CA CYS A 118 -15.10 -0.86 8.87
C CYS A 118 -15.18 0.24 7.81
N ASP A 119 -15.87 1.33 8.15
CA ASP A 119 -15.75 2.60 7.45
C ASP A 119 -14.37 3.25 7.71
N ILE A 120 -14.08 4.33 6.99
CA ILE A 120 -12.78 5.00 7.10
C ILE A 120 -12.55 5.57 8.49
N THR A 121 -13.55 6.17 9.12
CA THR A 121 -13.45 6.77 10.46
C THR A 121 -13.09 5.73 11.52
N LYS A 122 -13.71 4.54 11.46
CA LYS A 122 -13.35 3.43 12.35
C LYS A 122 -11.92 2.95 12.13
N LEU A 123 -11.45 2.89 10.87
CA LEU A 123 -10.06 2.51 10.56
C LEU A 123 -9.08 3.57 11.07
N GLU A 124 -9.38 4.86 10.90
CA GLU A 124 -8.58 5.97 11.42
C GLU A 124 -8.46 5.89 12.94
N ASN A 125 -9.58 5.78 13.65
CA ASN A 125 -9.61 5.65 15.10
C ASN A 125 -8.86 4.40 15.61
N LEU A 126 -8.79 3.35 14.81
CA LEU A 126 -8.10 2.11 15.17
C LEU A 126 -6.58 2.20 14.97
N PHE A 127 -6.13 2.84 13.90
CA PHE A 127 -4.74 2.76 13.45
C PHE A 127 -3.93 4.03 13.69
N LEU A 128 -4.49 5.23 13.51
CA LEU A 128 -3.73 6.48 13.64
C LEU A 128 -3.18 6.73 15.05
N PRO A 129 -3.79 6.25 16.15
CA PRO A 129 -3.19 6.37 17.49
C PRO A 129 -1.93 5.51 17.69
N ILE A 130 -1.64 4.57 16.77
CA ILE A 130 -0.45 3.70 16.88
C ILE A 130 0.78 4.46 16.38
N LYS A 131 1.76 4.68 17.25
CA LYS A 131 3.02 5.37 16.90
C LYS A 131 3.67 4.72 15.68
N GLY A 132 3.89 5.51 14.62
CA GLY A 132 4.44 5.05 13.34
C GLY A 132 3.42 4.78 12.25
N ILE A 133 2.12 4.79 12.55
CA ILE A 133 1.06 4.65 11.56
C ILE A 133 0.44 6.02 11.28
N GLY A 134 0.83 6.62 10.15
CA GLY A 134 0.19 7.82 9.62
C GLY A 134 -0.83 7.50 8.51
N PRO A 135 -1.45 8.54 7.91
CA PRO A 135 -2.44 8.38 6.83
C PRO A 135 -1.93 7.54 5.65
N TRP A 136 -0.68 7.75 5.22
CA TRP A 136 -0.07 6.95 4.16
C TRP A 136 -0.01 5.46 4.53
N THR A 137 0.46 5.12 5.74
CA THR A 137 0.53 3.71 6.18
C THR A 137 -0.86 3.09 6.29
N LEU A 138 -1.85 3.84 6.78
CA LEU A 138 -3.24 3.38 6.82
C LEU A 138 -3.76 3.08 5.42
N ASN A 139 -3.51 3.94 4.45
CA ASN A 139 -3.92 3.72 3.07
C ASN A 139 -3.21 2.51 2.43
N ILE A 140 -1.94 2.24 2.75
CA ILE A 140 -1.24 1.00 2.36
C ILE A 140 -1.92 -0.24 2.98
N ILE A 141 -2.35 -0.16 4.24
CA ILE A 141 -3.12 -1.24 4.88
C ILE A 141 -4.45 -1.46 4.14
N ARG A 142 -5.16 -0.39 3.79
CA ARG A 142 -6.43 -0.46 3.04
C ARG A 142 -6.23 -1.11 1.68
N ILE A 143 -5.27 -0.65 0.89
CA ILE A 143 -5.00 -1.19 -0.46
C ILE A 143 -4.57 -2.66 -0.37
N PHE A 144 -3.49 -2.96 0.37
CA PHE A 144 -2.82 -4.26 0.25
C PHE A 144 -3.31 -5.31 1.23
N TYR A 145 -3.77 -4.94 2.42
CA TYR A 145 -4.25 -5.89 3.42
C TYR A 145 -5.76 -6.07 3.40
N ILE A 146 -6.52 -4.97 3.46
CA ILE A 146 -7.99 -4.98 3.44
C ILE A 146 -8.53 -5.29 2.03
N LYS A 147 -7.82 -4.86 0.98
CA LYS A 147 -8.22 -4.97 -0.44
C LYS A 147 -9.34 -3.99 -0.80
N ASP A 148 -9.27 -2.78 -0.24
CA ASP A 148 -10.15 -1.70 -0.62
C ASP A 148 -9.83 -1.22 -2.04
N SER A 149 -10.82 -1.26 -2.93
CA SER A 149 -10.64 -0.89 -4.35
C SER A 149 -10.58 0.62 -4.59
N ASP A 150 -10.97 1.42 -3.61
CA ASP A 150 -11.16 2.86 -3.81
C ASP A 150 -10.36 3.74 -2.84
N VAL A 151 -9.05 3.54 -2.81
CA VAL A 151 -8.10 4.36 -2.06
C VAL A 151 -7.25 5.19 -3.01
N TRP A 152 -7.07 6.47 -2.71
CA TRP A 152 -6.17 7.37 -3.40
C TRP A 152 -5.03 7.81 -2.48
N LEU A 153 -3.81 7.93 -3.01
CA LEU A 153 -2.59 8.29 -2.26
C LEU A 153 -1.90 9.51 -2.88
N PRO A 154 -2.44 10.72 -2.71
CA PRO A 154 -1.85 11.92 -3.30
C PRO A 154 -0.48 12.27 -2.71
N GLU A 155 -0.18 11.86 -1.48
CA GLU A 155 1.10 12.14 -0.80
C GLU A 155 2.22 11.14 -1.16
N ASP A 156 1.91 10.05 -1.88
CA ASP A 156 2.92 9.07 -2.28
C ASP A 156 3.80 9.59 -3.40
N LEU A 157 5.11 9.71 -3.14
CA LEU A 157 6.06 10.26 -4.11
C LEU A 157 6.11 9.48 -5.43
N GLY A 158 5.91 8.17 -5.38
CA GLY A 158 5.83 7.33 -6.58
C GLY A 158 4.58 7.65 -7.39
N ILE A 159 3.44 7.80 -6.71
CA ILE A 159 2.18 8.22 -7.35
C ILE A 159 2.33 9.59 -7.98
N GLN A 160 2.84 10.60 -7.25
CA GLN A 160 3.05 11.95 -7.78
C GLN A 160 3.94 11.96 -9.03
N LYS A 161 5.08 11.25 -8.97
CA LYS A 161 6.00 11.15 -10.10
C LYS A 161 5.37 10.50 -11.33
N SER A 162 4.64 9.40 -11.15
CA SER A 162 3.93 8.75 -12.24
C SER A 162 2.77 9.58 -12.74
N PHE A 163 2.01 10.21 -11.85
CA PHE A 163 0.91 11.07 -12.21
C PHE A 163 1.38 12.20 -13.14
N ASN A 164 2.41 12.93 -12.75
CA ASN A 164 2.99 14.01 -13.57
C ASN A 164 3.47 13.52 -14.95
N ARG A 165 3.93 12.27 -15.05
CA ARG A 165 4.33 11.70 -16.35
C ARG A 165 3.16 11.44 -17.30
N PHE A 166 2.02 10.97 -16.78
CA PHE A 166 0.90 10.52 -17.58
C PHE A 166 -0.25 11.50 -17.68
N PHE A 167 -0.34 12.43 -16.72
CA PHE A 167 -1.43 13.37 -16.54
C PHE A 167 -0.94 14.81 -16.31
N SER A 168 0.19 15.20 -16.94
CA SER A 168 0.81 16.53 -16.74
C SER A 168 -0.16 17.70 -16.92
N ASP A 169 -1.15 17.53 -17.78
CA ASP A 169 -2.08 18.58 -18.19
C ASP A 169 -3.41 18.54 -17.42
N PHE A 170 -3.48 17.73 -16.36
CA PHE A 170 -4.72 17.46 -15.62
C PHE A 170 -4.52 17.65 -14.11
N ASP A 171 -5.59 18.10 -13.45
CA ASP A 171 -5.62 18.15 -11.98
C ASP A 171 -5.69 16.74 -11.36
N MET A 172 -4.88 16.52 -10.33
CA MET A 172 -4.74 15.22 -9.69
C MET A 172 -6.00 14.75 -8.96
N ILE A 173 -6.74 15.67 -8.34
CA ILE A 173 -7.96 15.38 -7.60
C ILE A 173 -9.08 15.05 -8.60
N GLU A 174 -9.22 15.87 -9.64
CA GLU A 174 -10.21 15.67 -10.69
C GLU A 174 -10.03 14.32 -11.39
N VAL A 175 -8.80 14.02 -11.85
CA VAL A 175 -8.49 12.73 -12.45
C VAL A 175 -8.80 11.58 -11.50
N SER A 176 -8.34 11.64 -10.25
CA SER A 176 -8.57 10.55 -9.31
C SER A 176 -10.07 10.29 -9.08
N ASN A 177 -10.90 11.33 -9.06
CA ASN A 177 -12.35 11.21 -8.88
C ASN A 177 -13.04 10.49 -10.05
N LEU A 178 -12.51 10.64 -11.27
CA LEU A 178 -13.03 9.91 -12.45
C LEU A 178 -12.86 8.38 -12.29
N TYR A 179 -11.80 7.94 -11.60
CA TYR A 179 -11.49 6.52 -11.45
C TYR A 179 -12.21 5.84 -10.26
N LYS A 180 -13.09 6.53 -9.53
CA LYS A 180 -13.96 5.89 -8.53
C LYS A 180 -14.85 4.83 -9.19
N PRO A 181 -15.08 3.68 -8.53
CA PRO A 181 -14.58 3.20 -7.24
C PRO A 181 -13.29 2.35 -7.39
N TYR A 182 -12.42 2.65 -8.33
CA TYR A 182 -11.21 1.87 -8.67
C TYR A 182 -9.90 2.66 -8.48
N ARG A 183 -9.87 3.65 -7.58
CA ARG A 183 -8.68 4.49 -7.35
C ARG A 183 -7.46 3.72 -6.88
N SER A 184 -7.65 2.64 -6.13
CA SER A 184 -6.55 1.74 -5.77
C SER A 184 -5.91 1.08 -6.99
N TYR A 185 -6.69 0.75 -8.03
CA TYR A 185 -6.16 0.23 -9.28
C TYR A 185 -5.40 1.30 -10.05
N LEU A 186 -5.86 2.55 -10.04
CA LEU A 186 -5.09 3.68 -10.58
C LEU A 186 -3.71 3.75 -9.90
N CYS A 187 -3.65 3.70 -8.56
CA CYS A 187 -2.39 3.67 -7.81
C CYS A 187 -1.50 2.50 -8.25
N LEU A 188 -2.06 1.29 -8.36
CA LEU A 188 -1.31 0.08 -8.74
C LEU A 188 -0.73 0.19 -10.17
N TYR A 189 -1.46 0.79 -11.12
CA TYR A 189 -0.95 1.04 -12.47
C TYR A 189 0.15 2.09 -12.48
N LEU A 190 -0.01 3.17 -11.71
CA LEU A 190 1.01 4.22 -11.59
C LEU A 190 2.31 3.69 -10.97
N TRP A 191 2.24 2.89 -9.91
CA TRP A 191 3.43 2.25 -9.33
C TRP A 191 4.10 1.29 -10.31
N ARG A 192 3.31 0.43 -10.98
CA ARG A 192 3.86 -0.51 -11.98
C ARG A 192 4.59 0.21 -13.12
N ALA A 193 4.09 1.38 -13.52
CA ALA A 193 4.71 2.18 -14.57
C ALA A 193 6.06 2.82 -14.17
N LEU A 194 6.35 2.92 -12.87
CA LEU A 194 7.68 3.29 -12.36
C LEU A 194 8.67 2.14 -12.40
N GLU A 195 8.19 0.91 -12.11
CA GLU A 195 9.05 -0.29 -12.07
C GLU A 195 9.53 -0.67 -13.49
N ASN A 196 8.71 -0.42 -14.52
CA ASN A 196 9.01 -0.74 -15.92
C ASN A 196 9.91 0.30 -16.61
N LYS A 197 10.72 1.05 -15.87
CA LYS A 197 11.80 1.88 -16.38
C LYS A 197 13.11 1.10 -16.43
N SER A 198 13.11 0.03 -17.21
CA SER A 198 14.33 -0.66 -17.66
C SER A 198 14.34 -0.65 -19.15
#